data_6701d2161bec73781e97d54415d5cce1
#
_entry.id   6701d2161bec73781e97d54415d5cce1
#
_cell.length_a   1.000
_cell.length_b   1.000
_cell.length_c   1.000
_cell.angle_alpha   90.00
_cell.angle_beta   90.00
_cell.angle_gamma   90.00
#
_symmetry.space_group_name_H-M   'P 1'
#
loop_
_entity.id
_entity.type
_entity.pdbx_description
1 polymer ?
#
loop_
_entity_poly.entity_id
_entity_poly.type
_entity_poly.pdbx_seq_one_letter_code
_entity_poly.pdbx_strand_id
1 'polypeptide(L)'
;MSLIARVLDHSTMYHVQRGPKELGAFHWVVDAKERSKQTDWEELWSYMVMPMLQSRSVREPMPMIIGCDYSHFHRFDMEIPAYLTKIDAAPKSGLVADIRKIMTEDFRFSSGVETGLELVDILTNATRRALVGNLKIEGWGNIRRLMIHRREQCLSVVAMGSIPVGYRPAFTSVIGHFGGGGRSMLAR
;
A
#
# COMPACT_ATOMS: atom_id res chain seq x y z
N MET A 1 9.80 1.60 4.81
CA MET A 1 9.29 2.98 4.57
C MET A 1 8.70 3.15 3.19
N SER A 2 9.45 2.88 2.12
CA SER A 2 8.96 2.99 0.73
C SER A 2 7.69 2.15 0.45
N LEU A 3 7.57 0.96 1.06
CA LEU A 3 6.41 0.08 0.84
C LEU A 3 5.12 0.70 1.38
N ILE A 4 5.14 1.21 2.61
CA ILE A 4 3.93 1.76 3.26
C ILE A 4 3.44 2.99 2.51
N ALA A 5 4.32 3.93 2.17
CA ALA A 5 3.95 5.08 1.36
C ALA A 5 3.32 4.65 0.01
N ARG A 6 3.90 3.64 -0.65
CA ARG A 6 3.31 3.11 -1.89
C ARG A 6 1.92 2.49 -1.69
N VAL A 7 1.69 1.80 -0.58
CA VAL A 7 0.37 1.24 -0.28
C VAL A 7 -0.65 2.36 -0.11
N LEU A 8 -0.32 3.43 0.63
CA LEU A 8 -1.18 4.59 0.79
C LEU A 8 -1.48 5.27 -0.55
N ASP A 9 -0.44 5.59 -1.31
CA ASP A 9 -0.56 6.25 -2.62
C ASP A 9 -1.38 5.39 -3.60
N HIS A 10 -1.06 4.11 -3.71
CA HIS A 10 -1.71 3.23 -4.67
C HIS A 10 -3.16 2.93 -4.32
N SER A 11 -3.50 2.79 -3.04
CA SER A 11 -4.88 2.59 -2.60
C SER A 11 -5.73 3.81 -2.94
N THR A 12 -5.25 5.00 -2.61
CA THR A 12 -5.92 6.25 -2.93
C THR A 12 -6.09 6.42 -4.44
N MET A 13 -4.99 6.22 -5.21
CA MET A 13 -5.00 6.33 -6.68
C MET A 13 -5.98 5.33 -7.32
N TYR A 14 -6.09 4.12 -6.79
CA TYR A 14 -7.02 3.12 -7.30
C TYR A 14 -8.48 3.51 -7.04
N HIS A 15 -8.80 3.91 -5.81
CA HIS A 15 -10.18 4.17 -5.41
C HIS A 15 -10.73 5.49 -5.94
N VAL A 16 -9.92 6.53 -6.09
CA VAL A 16 -10.36 7.80 -6.68
C VAL A 16 -10.87 7.65 -8.12
N GLN A 17 -10.38 6.65 -8.84
CA GLN A 17 -10.80 6.38 -10.22
C GLN A 17 -12.05 5.48 -10.33
N ARG A 18 -12.38 4.70 -9.30
CA ARG A 18 -13.41 3.65 -9.36
C ARG A 18 -14.53 3.80 -8.38
N GLY A 19 -14.25 4.38 -7.24
CA GLY A 19 -15.21 4.57 -6.16
C GLY A 19 -14.73 5.70 -5.25
N PRO A 20 -14.75 6.98 -5.72
CA PRO A 20 -14.23 8.09 -4.93
C PRO A 20 -14.89 8.23 -3.56
N LYS A 21 -16.13 7.81 -3.40
CA LYS A 21 -16.83 7.80 -2.11
C LYS A 21 -16.15 6.88 -1.08
N GLU A 22 -15.49 5.82 -1.52
CA GLU A 22 -14.75 4.90 -0.66
C GLU A 22 -13.59 5.59 0.06
N LEU A 23 -13.02 6.65 -0.52
CA LEU A 23 -11.95 7.43 0.11
C LEU A 23 -12.40 8.10 1.42
N GLY A 24 -13.68 8.45 1.51
CA GLY A 24 -14.26 9.02 2.74
C GLY A 24 -14.43 8.02 3.88
N ALA A 25 -14.42 6.73 3.56
CA ALA A 25 -14.63 5.63 4.51
C ALA A 25 -13.36 4.80 4.77
N PHE A 26 -12.19 5.26 4.30
CA PHE A 26 -10.94 4.52 4.51
C PHE A 26 -10.56 4.47 5.98
N HIS A 27 -10.32 3.25 6.44
CA HIS A 27 -9.73 2.96 7.74
C HIS A 27 -8.55 2.00 7.58
N TRP A 28 -7.46 2.32 8.23
CA TRP A 28 -6.25 1.50 8.21
C TRP A 28 -6.17 0.70 9.49
N VAL A 29 -6.31 -0.61 9.36
CA VAL A 29 -6.22 -1.54 10.49
C VAL A 29 -4.97 -2.38 10.33
N VAL A 30 -4.13 -2.37 11.36
CA VAL A 30 -2.92 -3.17 11.42
C VAL A 30 -3.05 -4.20 12.54
N ASP A 31 -2.65 -5.43 12.25
CA ASP A 31 -2.68 -6.50 13.24
C ASP A 31 -1.74 -6.18 14.42
N ALA A 32 -2.31 -6.12 15.62
CA ALA A 32 -1.57 -5.91 16.86
C ALA A 32 -0.99 -7.24 17.35
N LYS A 33 0.25 -7.20 17.85
CA LYS A 33 0.93 -8.41 18.33
C LYS A 33 0.36 -8.93 19.65
N GLU A 34 -0.07 -8.04 20.52
CA GLU A 34 -0.60 -8.38 21.85
C GLU A 34 -1.91 -7.65 22.13
N ARG A 35 -2.79 -8.30 22.92
CA ARG A 35 -4.09 -7.72 23.31
C ARG A 35 -4.03 -6.77 24.48
N SER A 36 -3.04 -6.95 25.36
CA SER A 36 -3.03 -6.31 26.68
C SER A 36 -2.10 -5.12 26.80
N LYS A 37 -1.13 -4.97 25.91
CA LYS A 37 -0.17 -3.87 25.93
C LYS A 37 0.33 -3.53 24.53
N GLN A 38 0.75 -2.29 24.36
CA GLN A 38 1.50 -1.86 23.21
C GLN A 38 2.87 -2.53 23.20
N THR A 39 3.26 -3.07 22.04
CA THR A 39 4.56 -3.73 21.87
C THR A 39 5.61 -2.72 21.39
N ASP A 40 6.89 -3.07 21.52
CA ASP A 40 8.01 -2.25 21.02
C ASP A 40 7.87 -1.91 19.52
N TRP A 41 7.22 -2.79 18.74
CA TRP A 41 6.94 -2.55 17.32
C TRP A 41 5.89 -1.46 17.07
N GLU A 42 4.85 -1.44 17.90
CA GLU A 42 3.81 -0.42 17.82
C GLU A 42 4.32 0.92 18.33
N GLU A 43 5.20 0.89 19.33
CA GLU A 43 5.94 2.08 19.77
C GLU A 43 6.87 2.59 18.69
N LEU A 44 7.69 1.73 18.09
CA LEU A 44 8.55 2.07 16.94
C LEU A 44 7.75 2.67 15.79
N TRP A 45 6.56 2.10 15.52
CA TRP A 45 5.66 2.64 14.51
C TRP A 45 5.28 4.08 14.83
N SER A 46 4.81 4.34 16.03
CA SER A 46 4.31 5.66 16.45
C SER A 46 5.42 6.72 16.52
N TYR A 47 6.59 6.36 17.08
CA TYR A 47 7.68 7.32 17.33
C TYR A 47 8.66 7.49 16.17
N MET A 48 8.79 6.53 15.28
CA MET A 48 9.75 6.58 14.19
C MET A 48 9.07 6.52 12.82
N VAL A 49 8.24 5.49 12.57
CA VAL A 49 7.70 5.25 11.24
C VAL A 49 6.75 6.37 10.81
N MET A 50 5.87 6.79 11.71
CA MET A 50 4.91 7.86 11.45
C MET A 50 5.57 9.20 11.11
N PRO A 51 6.49 9.75 11.93
CA PRO A 51 7.18 10.98 11.60
C PRO A 51 7.99 10.90 10.30
N MET A 52 8.59 9.74 10.01
CA MET A 52 9.33 9.53 8.76
C MET A 52 8.41 9.51 7.53
N LEU A 53 7.22 8.89 7.63
CA LEU A 53 6.21 8.91 6.56
C LEU A 53 5.71 10.33 6.32
N GLN A 54 5.42 11.08 7.38
CA GLN A 54 5.02 12.47 7.29
C GLN A 54 6.08 13.33 6.61
N SER A 55 7.33 13.23 7.05
CA SER A 55 8.46 13.95 6.43
C SER A 55 8.64 13.60 4.95
N ARG A 56 8.38 12.35 4.58
CA ARG A 56 8.42 11.90 3.19
C ARG A 56 7.27 12.47 2.37
N SER A 57 6.05 12.45 2.88
CA SER A 57 4.87 12.93 2.15
C SER A 57 4.96 14.41 1.79
N VAL A 58 5.65 15.18 2.63
CA VAL A 58 5.92 16.60 2.38
C VAL A 58 6.94 16.79 1.26
N ARG A 59 7.97 15.90 1.17
CA ARG A 59 9.02 15.97 0.13
C ARG A 59 8.61 15.32 -1.19
N GLU A 60 7.82 14.25 -1.10
CA GLU A 60 7.32 13.46 -2.22
C GLU A 60 5.80 13.37 -2.09
N PRO A 61 5.05 14.43 -2.44
CA PRO A 61 3.61 14.44 -2.30
C PRO A 61 2.97 13.35 -3.16
N MET A 62 1.84 12.85 -2.68
CA MET A 62 1.08 11.81 -3.36
C MET A 62 0.65 12.30 -4.76
N PRO A 63 0.90 11.52 -5.81
CA PRO A 63 0.47 11.90 -7.15
C PRO A 63 -1.06 11.93 -7.25
N MET A 64 -1.59 12.99 -7.85
CA MET A 64 -3.02 13.12 -8.14
C MET A 64 -3.30 12.87 -9.62
N ILE A 65 -4.38 12.14 -9.90
CA ILE A 65 -4.84 11.88 -11.26
C ILE A 65 -5.78 13.01 -11.67
N ILE A 66 -5.43 13.71 -12.75
CA ILE A 66 -6.23 14.81 -13.27
C ILE A 66 -7.61 14.29 -13.71
N GLY A 67 -8.67 15.02 -13.34
CA GLY A 67 -10.05 14.69 -13.71
C GLY A 67 -10.74 13.68 -12.77
N CYS A 68 -10.08 13.22 -11.72
CA CYS A 68 -10.71 12.40 -10.68
C CYS A 68 -11.30 13.26 -9.55
N ASP A 69 -12.31 12.70 -8.88
CA ASP A 69 -13.00 13.35 -7.76
C ASP A 69 -12.31 13.03 -6.42
N TYR A 70 -11.65 14.03 -5.84
CA TYR A 70 -11.02 13.95 -4.53
C TYR A 70 -11.87 14.57 -3.41
N SER A 71 -13.10 15.00 -3.69
CA SER A 71 -13.95 15.68 -2.70
C SER A 71 -14.15 14.90 -1.40
N HIS A 72 -14.18 13.59 -1.50
CA HIS A 72 -14.29 12.69 -0.34
C HIS A 72 -12.99 12.49 0.46
N PHE A 73 -11.87 13.06 -0.03
CA PHE A 73 -10.56 12.94 0.61
C PHE A 73 -10.05 14.28 1.19
N HIS A 74 -10.79 15.37 1.03
CA HIS A 74 -10.39 16.72 1.46
C HIS A 74 -10.07 16.87 2.94
N ARG A 75 -10.62 16.02 3.81
CA ARG A 75 -10.30 16.04 5.24
C ARG A 75 -8.81 15.83 5.53
N PHE A 76 -8.09 15.22 4.58
CA PHE A 76 -6.65 14.98 4.68
C PHE A 76 -5.79 16.01 3.95
N ASP A 77 -6.40 17.03 3.38
CA ASP A 77 -5.66 18.08 2.70
C ASP A 77 -4.87 18.94 3.70
N MET A 78 -3.69 19.34 3.28
CA MET A 78 -2.88 20.36 3.92
C MET A 78 -2.33 21.33 2.87
N GLU A 79 -2.11 22.57 3.27
CA GLU A 79 -1.44 23.55 2.41
C GLU A 79 -0.01 23.11 2.12
N ILE A 80 0.43 23.35 0.89
CA ILE A 80 1.83 23.07 0.53
C ILE A 80 2.74 24.00 1.32
N PRO A 81 3.70 23.46 2.08
CA PRO A 81 4.68 24.27 2.77
C PRO A 81 5.43 25.20 1.81
N ALA A 82 5.67 26.45 2.22
CA ALA A 82 6.25 27.49 1.37
C ALA A 82 7.60 27.12 0.72
N TYR A 83 8.37 26.21 1.34
CA TYR A 83 9.63 25.74 0.75
C TYR A 83 9.43 24.79 -0.42
N LEU A 84 8.27 24.10 -0.51
CA LEU A 84 7.95 23.21 -1.63
C LEU A 84 7.38 23.99 -2.83
N THR A 85 6.77 25.14 -2.62
CA THR A 85 6.23 25.97 -3.72
C THR A 85 7.33 26.49 -4.65
N LYS A 86 8.58 26.43 -4.21
CA LYS A 86 9.77 26.81 -5.01
C LYS A 86 10.30 25.67 -5.90
N ILE A 87 9.71 24.48 -5.82
CA ILE A 87 10.11 23.33 -6.62
C ILE A 87 9.17 23.23 -7.83
N ASP A 88 9.72 23.18 -9.05
CA ASP A 88 8.93 23.10 -10.30
C ASP A 88 7.92 21.94 -10.36
N ALA A 89 8.13 20.92 -9.54
CA ALA A 89 7.23 19.76 -9.41
C ALA A 89 6.10 19.92 -8.39
N ALA A 90 5.96 21.10 -7.75
CA ALA A 90 4.88 21.32 -6.78
C ALA A 90 3.50 21.21 -7.44
N PRO A 91 2.52 20.56 -6.78
CA PRO A 91 1.17 20.47 -7.31
C PRO A 91 0.57 21.87 -7.52
N LYS A 92 0.03 22.12 -8.71
CA LYS A 92 -0.61 23.41 -9.03
C LYS A 92 -1.87 23.70 -8.20
N SER A 93 -2.44 22.67 -7.58
CA SER A 93 -3.61 22.77 -6.71
C SER A 93 -3.36 23.50 -5.38
N GLY A 94 -2.10 23.69 -4.99
CA GLY A 94 -1.76 24.27 -3.69
C GLY A 94 -2.03 23.36 -2.48
N LEU A 95 -2.56 22.14 -2.68
CA LEU A 95 -2.91 21.20 -1.65
C LEU A 95 -2.18 19.87 -1.85
N VAL A 96 -1.81 19.23 -0.75
CA VAL A 96 -1.22 17.89 -0.69
C VAL A 96 -1.88 17.09 0.43
N ALA A 97 -1.85 15.77 0.34
CA ALA A 97 -2.40 14.92 1.39
C ALA A 97 -1.50 14.90 2.62
N ASP A 98 -2.10 15.16 3.78
CA ASP A 98 -1.44 15.03 5.07
C ASP A 98 -1.46 13.56 5.54
N ILE A 99 -0.37 12.84 5.28
CA ILE A 99 -0.21 11.45 5.72
C ILE A 99 -0.31 11.31 7.25
N ARG A 100 0.10 12.32 8.01
CA ARG A 100 -0.03 12.29 9.45
C ARG A 100 -1.49 12.22 9.87
N LYS A 101 -2.37 13.04 9.28
CA LYS A 101 -3.81 12.96 9.55
C LYS A 101 -4.37 11.59 9.19
N ILE A 102 -4.05 11.06 8.00
CA ILE A 102 -4.48 9.71 7.58
C ILE A 102 -4.09 8.68 8.63
N MET A 103 -2.85 8.72 9.10
CA MET A 103 -2.30 7.73 10.02
C MET A 103 -2.69 7.94 11.49
N THR A 104 -3.24 9.10 11.86
CA THR A 104 -3.68 9.37 13.23
C THR A 104 -5.19 9.28 13.39
N GLU A 105 -5.96 9.68 12.40
CA GLU A 105 -7.41 9.72 12.48
C GLU A 105 -8.07 8.41 12.04
N ASP A 106 -7.54 7.78 11.01
CA ASP A 106 -8.11 6.58 10.40
C ASP A 106 -7.22 5.33 10.54
N PHE A 107 -6.25 5.36 11.42
CA PHE A 107 -5.32 4.26 11.65
C PHE A 107 -5.49 3.70 13.07
N ARG A 108 -5.56 2.38 13.17
CA ARG A 108 -5.57 1.70 14.47
C ARG A 108 -4.86 0.36 14.42
N PHE A 109 -4.29 -0.03 15.54
CA PHE A 109 -3.92 -1.41 15.81
C PHE A 109 -5.13 -2.18 16.33
N SER A 110 -5.33 -3.40 15.87
CA SER A 110 -6.39 -4.28 16.35
C SER A 110 -5.83 -5.67 16.62
N SER A 111 -6.13 -6.19 17.81
CA SER A 111 -5.86 -7.58 18.18
C SER A 111 -7.16 -8.39 18.26
N GLY A 112 -8.27 -7.80 17.85
CA GLY A 112 -9.57 -8.44 17.76
C GLY A 112 -9.74 -9.26 16.50
N VAL A 113 -10.84 -10.00 16.43
CA VAL A 113 -11.25 -10.71 15.21
C VAL A 113 -11.73 -9.66 14.20
N GLU A 114 -10.95 -9.48 13.14
CA GLU A 114 -11.23 -8.55 12.05
C GLU A 114 -11.24 -9.33 10.75
N THR A 115 -12.38 -9.49 10.12
CA THR A 115 -12.52 -10.26 8.86
C THR A 115 -11.53 -9.81 7.79
N GLY A 116 -11.24 -8.50 7.72
CA GLY A 116 -10.26 -7.95 6.79
C GLY A 116 -8.85 -8.44 7.07
N LEU A 117 -8.42 -8.47 8.33
CA LEU A 117 -7.10 -8.97 8.73
C LEU A 117 -6.97 -10.47 8.48
N GLU A 118 -7.99 -11.26 8.83
CA GLU A 118 -8.01 -12.70 8.55
C GLU A 118 -7.87 -12.98 7.04
N LEU A 119 -8.59 -12.24 6.21
CA LEU A 119 -8.48 -12.36 4.76
C LEU A 119 -7.06 -12.02 4.26
N VAL A 120 -6.48 -10.94 4.77
CA VAL A 120 -5.10 -10.54 4.42
C VAL A 120 -4.10 -11.62 4.83
N ASP A 121 -4.26 -12.21 6.01
CA ASP A 121 -3.40 -13.29 6.48
C ASP A 121 -3.49 -14.54 5.60
N ILE A 122 -4.71 -14.94 5.22
CA ILE A 122 -4.91 -16.07 4.29
C ILE A 122 -4.22 -15.79 2.95
N LEU A 123 -4.45 -14.60 2.35
CA LEU A 123 -3.89 -14.23 1.06
C LEU A 123 -2.36 -14.12 1.11
N THR A 124 -1.83 -13.50 2.16
CA THR A 124 -0.39 -13.33 2.36
C THR A 124 0.30 -14.68 2.56
N ASN A 125 -0.28 -15.55 3.40
CA ASN A 125 0.26 -16.87 3.65
C ASN A 125 0.20 -17.76 2.39
N ALA A 126 -0.91 -17.75 1.66
CA ALA A 126 -1.03 -18.48 0.41
C ALA A 126 -0.01 -17.99 -0.64
N THR A 127 0.15 -16.67 -0.78
CA THR A 127 1.16 -16.06 -1.66
C THR A 127 2.58 -16.46 -1.26
N ARG A 128 2.92 -16.36 0.03
CA ARG A 128 4.22 -16.76 0.55
C ARG A 128 4.51 -18.24 0.27
N ARG A 129 3.54 -19.13 0.54
CA ARG A 129 3.68 -20.56 0.31
C ARG A 129 3.81 -20.92 -1.18
N ALA A 130 3.10 -20.20 -2.05
CA ALA A 130 3.25 -20.32 -3.50
C ALA A 130 4.68 -19.94 -3.93
N LEU A 131 5.19 -18.79 -3.46
CA LEU A 131 6.53 -18.29 -3.83
C LEU A 131 7.66 -19.22 -3.40
N VAL A 132 7.51 -19.95 -2.30
CA VAL A 132 8.49 -20.96 -1.85
C VAL A 132 8.20 -22.37 -2.37
N GLY A 133 7.18 -22.55 -3.22
CA GLY A 133 6.84 -23.85 -3.81
C GLY A 133 6.10 -24.83 -2.89
N ASN A 134 5.60 -24.37 -1.74
CA ASN A 134 4.94 -25.21 -0.73
C ASN A 134 3.40 -25.26 -0.85
N LEU A 135 2.85 -24.71 -1.91
CA LEU A 135 1.40 -24.73 -2.17
C LEU A 135 1.15 -25.01 -3.65
N LYS A 136 0.26 -25.93 -3.93
CA LYS A 136 -0.14 -26.25 -5.31
C LYS A 136 -0.97 -25.11 -5.92
N ILE A 137 -1.01 -25.06 -7.25
CA ILE A 137 -1.67 -23.98 -8.01
C ILE A 137 -3.16 -23.85 -7.70
N GLU A 138 -3.85 -24.93 -7.35
CA GLU A 138 -5.25 -24.93 -6.97
C GLU A 138 -5.50 -24.07 -5.71
N GLY A 139 -4.50 -23.98 -4.82
CA GLY A 139 -4.58 -23.22 -3.57
C GLY A 139 -4.24 -21.74 -3.71
N TRP A 140 -3.61 -21.31 -4.82
CA TRP A 140 -3.19 -19.91 -4.98
C TRP A 140 -3.47 -19.29 -6.36
N GLY A 141 -3.78 -20.11 -7.36
CA GLY A 141 -3.91 -19.63 -8.76
C GLY A 141 -4.98 -18.55 -8.96
N ASN A 142 -6.02 -18.55 -8.12
CA ASN A 142 -7.09 -17.53 -8.19
C ASN A 142 -6.71 -16.19 -7.54
N ILE A 143 -5.64 -16.11 -6.75
CA ILE A 143 -5.21 -14.87 -6.10
C ILE A 143 -4.90 -13.79 -7.14
N ARG A 144 -4.44 -14.18 -8.34
CA ARG A 144 -4.20 -13.23 -9.44
C ARG A 144 -5.38 -12.33 -9.78
N ARG A 145 -6.63 -12.80 -9.54
CA ARG A 145 -7.84 -12.00 -9.81
C ARG A 145 -8.01 -10.83 -8.86
N LEU A 146 -7.39 -10.91 -7.70
CA LEU A 146 -7.40 -9.87 -6.66
C LEU A 146 -6.22 -8.91 -6.81
N MET A 147 -5.21 -9.27 -7.62
CA MET A 147 -4.03 -8.43 -7.80
C MET A 147 -4.38 -7.14 -8.54
N ILE A 148 -3.75 -6.05 -8.10
CA ILE A 148 -3.77 -4.77 -8.79
C ILE A 148 -2.37 -4.54 -9.33
N HIS A 149 -2.26 -4.32 -10.64
CA HIS A 149 -0.96 -4.18 -11.27
C HIS A 149 -0.82 -2.85 -12.01
N ARG A 150 0.37 -2.30 -11.95
CA ARG A 150 0.78 -1.15 -12.74
C ARG A 150 1.52 -1.66 -13.96
N ARG A 151 0.92 -1.55 -15.15
CA ARG A 151 1.35 -2.23 -16.38
C ARG A 151 1.34 -3.75 -16.15
N GLU A 152 2.45 -4.44 -16.35
CA GLU A 152 2.57 -5.90 -16.21
C GLU A 152 3.11 -6.35 -14.84
N GLN A 153 3.42 -5.40 -13.94
CA GLN A 153 4.03 -5.71 -12.64
C GLN A 153 3.02 -5.58 -11.50
N CYS A 154 2.70 -6.69 -10.85
CA CYS A 154 1.90 -6.72 -9.62
C CYS A 154 2.74 -7.08 -8.38
N LEU A 155 3.92 -7.66 -8.57
CA LEU A 155 4.84 -8.05 -7.50
C LEU A 155 6.25 -7.57 -7.81
N SER A 156 6.93 -7.07 -6.78
CA SER A 156 8.37 -6.79 -6.83
C SER A 156 9.06 -7.68 -5.80
N VAL A 157 10.01 -8.47 -6.25
CA VAL A 157 10.84 -9.29 -5.38
C VAL A 157 12.16 -8.58 -5.12
N VAL A 158 12.49 -8.41 -3.84
CA VAL A 158 13.77 -7.85 -3.40
C VAL A 158 14.65 -9.01 -2.95
N ALA A 159 15.77 -9.24 -3.63
CA ALA A 159 16.74 -10.23 -3.22
C ALA A 159 17.68 -9.63 -2.15
N MET A 160 17.85 -10.33 -1.04
CA MET A 160 18.76 -9.97 0.05
C MET A 160 20.13 -10.64 -0.14
N GLY A 161 20.66 -10.62 -1.36
CA GLY A 161 21.93 -11.25 -1.71
C GLY A 161 22.10 -11.45 -3.21
N SER A 162 23.25 -12.00 -3.64
CA SER A 162 23.51 -12.33 -5.03
C SER A 162 22.79 -13.61 -5.43
N ILE A 163 22.05 -13.55 -6.53
CA ILE A 163 21.44 -14.75 -7.15
C ILE A 163 22.47 -15.37 -8.09
N PRO A 164 22.83 -16.68 -7.92
CA PRO A 164 23.77 -17.33 -8.82
C PRO A 164 23.31 -17.25 -10.30
N VAL A 165 24.25 -17.07 -11.20
CA VAL A 165 23.98 -17.04 -12.65
C VAL A 165 23.35 -18.38 -13.07
N GLY A 166 22.23 -18.32 -13.78
CA GLY A 166 21.50 -19.52 -14.24
C GLY A 166 20.49 -20.09 -13.23
N TYR A 167 20.47 -19.63 -11.99
CA TYR A 167 19.45 -20.06 -11.03
C TYR A 167 18.10 -19.38 -11.36
N ARG A 168 17.08 -20.20 -11.63
CA ARG A 168 15.69 -19.72 -11.76
C ARG A 168 14.93 -20.11 -10.51
N PRO A 169 14.68 -19.16 -9.61
CA PRO A 169 13.92 -19.43 -8.38
C PRO A 169 12.51 -19.95 -8.70
N ALA A 170 11.97 -20.83 -7.86
CA ALA A 170 10.63 -21.38 -8.00
C ALA A 170 9.55 -20.28 -8.09
N PHE A 171 9.77 -19.12 -7.48
CA PHE A 171 8.84 -17.99 -7.53
C PHE A 171 8.68 -17.35 -8.92
N THR A 172 9.59 -17.60 -9.89
CA THR A 172 9.51 -16.99 -11.22
C THR A 172 8.21 -17.36 -11.95
N SER A 173 7.78 -18.61 -11.85
CA SER A 173 6.52 -19.09 -12.43
C SER A 173 5.30 -18.48 -11.73
N VAL A 174 5.38 -18.31 -10.42
CA VAL A 174 4.32 -17.70 -9.61
C VAL A 174 4.14 -16.23 -9.98
N ILE A 175 5.24 -15.47 -10.09
CA ILE A 175 5.23 -14.06 -10.50
C ILE A 175 4.67 -13.92 -11.91
N GLY A 176 5.10 -14.76 -12.84
CA GLY A 176 4.56 -14.78 -14.22
C GLY A 176 3.05 -15.05 -14.26
N HIS A 177 2.57 -15.98 -13.42
CA HIS A 177 1.13 -16.27 -13.32
C HIS A 177 0.34 -15.06 -12.77
N PHE A 178 0.86 -14.39 -11.75
CA PHE A 178 0.22 -13.20 -11.18
C PHE A 178 0.20 -12.03 -12.17
N GLY A 179 1.25 -11.86 -12.98
CA GLY A 179 1.33 -10.83 -14.01
C GLY A 179 0.30 -10.99 -15.14
N GLY A 180 -0.19 -12.21 -15.37
CA GLY A 180 -1.16 -12.53 -16.43
C GLY A 180 -2.64 -12.27 -16.06
N GLY A 181 -2.93 -11.69 -14.91
CA GLY A 181 -4.31 -11.46 -14.46
C GLY A 181 -4.46 -10.27 -13.53
N GLY A 182 -5.69 -10.06 -13.05
CA GLY A 182 -5.99 -9.00 -12.08
C GLY A 182 -6.54 -7.73 -12.70
N ARG A 183 -6.47 -6.63 -11.94
CA ARG A 183 -7.03 -5.32 -12.30
C ARG A 183 -5.91 -4.33 -12.59
N SER A 184 -6.11 -3.48 -13.60
CA SER A 184 -5.18 -2.37 -13.83
C SER A 184 -5.27 -1.32 -12.72
N MET A 185 -4.13 -0.77 -12.31
CA MET A 185 -4.06 0.36 -11.39
C MET A 185 -4.78 1.58 -11.97
N LEU A 186 -4.59 1.85 -13.27
CA LEU A 186 -5.23 2.96 -13.96
C LEU A 186 -6.52 2.47 -14.62
N ALA A 187 -7.59 3.25 -14.49
CA ALA A 187 -8.80 3.06 -15.27
C ALA A 187 -8.46 3.30 -16.76
N ARG A 188 -9.07 2.50 -17.61
CA ARG A 188 -9.01 2.70 -19.06
C ARG A 188 -10.15 3.59 -19.50
#